data_0b9a9a3cd58a0c528f0cd5a0f312c332
#
_entry.id   0b9a9a3cd58a0c528f0cd5a0f312c332
#
_cell.length_a   1.000
_cell.length_b   1.000
_cell.length_c   1.000
_cell.angle_alpha   90.00
_cell.angle_beta   90.00
_cell.angle_gamma   90.00
#
_symmetry.space_group_name_H-M   'P 1'
#
loop_
_entity.id
_entity.type
_entity.pdbx_description
1 polymer ?
#
loop_
_entity_poly.entity_id
_entity_poly.type
_entity_poly.pdbx_seq_one_letter_code
_entity_poly.pdbx_strand_id
1 'polypeptide(L)'
;QGVAGIDCGGQGQVVALYNYMAQMIVELIKLASLIITLNKSAACAGRVADILKVKSTMDYPSSSTYSAQISKDLATATADASLSENAIVFNDVTFEYSKAGAPSLSHISFSVKRGQTVGIIGGTGSGKTTLVNLISRFYDASKGTVLLDGQNIENYTRSDLRSRIGVVPQKAALFKGSIRDNLKWGREDASDEDLWQALTTAQGKEVVEGKPGQLDFMLEQNGKNLSGGQKQRLTIARALVKKPEILILDDSA
;
A
#
# COMPACT_ATOMS: atom_id res chain seq x y z
N GLN A 1 -15.25 76.86 57.81
CA GLN A 1 -15.96 76.48 56.61
C GLN A 1 -15.25 75.23 56.04
N GLY A 2 -15.92 74.05 56.28
CA GLY A 2 -15.37 72.75 55.89
C GLY A 2 -15.51 72.51 54.37
N VAL A 3 -14.46 72.12 53.73
CA VAL A 3 -14.51 71.55 52.44
C VAL A 3 -14.55 70.01 52.63
N ALA A 4 -15.67 69.42 52.31
CA ALA A 4 -15.87 67.99 52.36
C ALA A 4 -14.81 67.27 51.51
N GLY A 5 -13.99 66.45 52.16
CA GLY A 5 -13.06 65.58 51.49
C GLY A 5 -13.83 64.62 50.59
N ILE A 6 -13.63 64.74 49.28
CA ILE A 6 -14.10 63.75 48.31
C ILE A 6 -13.43 62.44 48.64
N ASP A 7 -14.23 61.46 49.05
CA ASP A 7 -13.80 60.12 49.47
C ASP A 7 -13.25 59.36 48.18
N CYS A 8 -12.00 59.57 47.84
CA CYS A 8 -11.33 58.93 46.74
C CYS A 8 -11.18 57.40 46.90
N GLY A 9 -11.44 56.86 48.08
CA GLY A 9 -11.38 55.42 48.38
C GLY A 9 -12.54 54.67 47.72
N GLY A 10 -13.73 55.26 47.69
CA GLY A 10 -14.89 54.57 47.08
C GLY A 10 -14.85 54.41 45.57
N GLN A 11 -14.29 55.37 44.83
CA GLN A 11 -14.17 55.31 43.37
C GLN A 11 -13.15 54.23 42.90
N GLY A 12 -12.05 54.09 43.63
CA GLY A 12 -11.04 53.05 43.34
C GLY A 12 -11.60 51.64 43.56
N GLN A 13 -12.41 51.45 44.58
CA GLN A 13 -13.05 50.16 44.88
C GLN A 13 -14.09 49.79 43.81
N VAL A 14 -14.86 50.72 43.30
CA VAL A 14 -15.85 50.49 42.23
C VAL A 14 -15.16 50.10 40.93
N VAL A 15 -14.07 50.76 40.55
CA VAL A 15 -13.26 50.44 39.38
C VAL A 15 -12.61 49.03 39.51
N ALA A 16 -12.08 48.72 40.69
CA ALA A 16 -11.54 47.39 40.96
C ALA A 16 -12.60 46.28 40.84
N LEU A 17 -13.79 46.53 41.42
CA LEU A 17 -14.91 45.58 41.33
C LEU A 17 -15.34 45.34 39.87
N TYR A 18 -15.47 46.43 39.07
CA TYR A 18 -15.79 46.33 37.66
C TYR A 18 -14.74 45.50 36.89
N ASN A 19 -13.46 45.73 37.14
CA ASN A 19 -12.39 44.97 36.48
C ASN A 19 -12.43 43.48 36.88
N TYR A 20 -12.69 43.15 38.13
CA TYR A 20 -12.84 41.75 38.57
C TYR A 20 -14.08 41.09 37.92
N MET A 21 -15.20 41.80 37.83
CA MET A 21 -16.39 41.26 37.15
C MET A 21 -16.11 41.02 35.66
N ALA A 22 -15.44 41.94 34.97
CA ALA A 22 -15.05 41.77 33.58
C ALA A 22 -14.10 40.57 33.38
N GLN A 23 -13.14 40.42 34.28
CA GLN A 23 -12.19 39.30 34.26
C GLN A 23 -12.89 37.96 34.55
N MET A 24 -13.84 37.88 35.46
CA MET A 24 -14.64 36.68 35.71
C MET A 24 -15.41 36.23 34.44
N ILE A 25 -16.01 37.16 33.73
CA ILE A 25 -16.73 36.84 32.49
C ILE A 25 -15.78 36.23 31.43
N VAL A 26 -14.59 36.81 31.27
CA VAL A 26 -13.58 36.30 30.34
C VAL A 26 -13.14 34.87 30.73
N GLU A 27 -12.91 34.60 32.02
CA GLU A 27 -12.53 33.26 32.47
C GLU A 27 -13.66 32.24 32.30
N LEU A 28 -14.93 32.64 32.49
CA LEU A 28 -16.07 31.75 32.20
C LEU A 28 -16.16 31.38 30.71
N ILE A 29 -15.92 32.34 29.80
CA ILE A 29 -15.89 32.08 28.37
C ILE A 29 -14.74 31.11 28.02
N LYS A 30 -13.56 31.29 28.61
CA LYS A 30 -12.44 30.38 28.43
C LYS A 30 -12.77 28.98 28.94
N LEU A 31 -13.43 28.86 30.08
CA LEU A 31 -13.85 27.56 30.62
C LEU A 31 -14.84 26.85 29.67
N ALA A 32 -15.82 27.58 29.15
CA ALA A 32 -16.78 27.03 28.19
C ALA A 32 -16.07 26.55 26.89
N SER A 33 -15.12 27.33 26.36
CA SER A 33 -14.34 26.95 25.21
C SER A 33 -13.44 25.74 25.45
N LEU A 34 -12.90 25.61 26.66
CA LEU A 34 -12.11 24.45 27.10
C LEU A 34 -12.96 23.15 27.06
N ILE A 35 -14.18 23.21 27.62
CA ILE A 35 -15.10 22.06 27.64
C ILE A 35 -15.43 21.62 26.20
N ILE A 36 -15.70 22.56 25.28
CA ILE A 36 -15.96 22.24 23.87
C ILE A 36 -14.74 21.61 23.24
N THR A 37 -13.55 22.13 23.51
CA THR A 37 -12.29 21.59 22.95
C THR A 37 -12.00 20.19 23.47
N LEU A 38 -12.23 19.92 24.76
CA LEU A 38 -12.07 18.59 25.36
C LEU A 38 -13.01 17.58 24.72
N ASN A 39 -14.28 17.92 24.52
CA ASN A 39 -15.24 17.03 23.86
C ASN A 39 -14.85 16.72 22.40
N LYS A 40 -14.40 17.73 21.65
CA LYS A 40 -13.89 17.52 20.29
C LYS A 40 -12.64 16.63 20.27
N SER A 41 -11.72 16.87 21.21
CA SER A 41 -10.49 16.07 21.32
C SER A 41 -10.79 14.61 21.65
N ALA A 42 -11.73 14.35 22.56
CA ALA A 42 -12.16 13.00 22.90
C ALA A 42 -12.77 12.27 21.68
N ALA A 43 -13.62 12.96 20.92
CA ALA A 43 -14.20 12.41 19.70
C ALA A 43 -13.13 12.10 18.63
N CYS A 44 -12.14 12.98 18.46
CA CYS A 44 -11.01 12.75 17.54
C CYS A 44 -10.13 11.59 18.00
N ALA A 45 -9.84 11.51 19.30
CA ALA A 45 -9.08 10.41 19.88
C ALA A 45 -9.77 9.05 19.67
N GLY A 46 -11.10 9.00 19.82
CA GLY A 46 -11.90 7.81 19.52
C GLY A 46 -11.73 7.36 18.05
N ARG A 47 -11.86 8.26 17.08
CA ARG A 47 -11.68 7.94 15.66
C ARG A 47 -10.27 7.41 15.34
N VAL A 48 -9.24 8.02 15.93
CA VAL A 48 -7.86 7.56 15.77
C VAL A 48 -7.69 6.16 16.38
N ALA A 49 -8.21 5.95 17.59
CA ALA A 49 -8.17 4.65 18.26
C ALA A 49 -8.88 3.56 17.45
N ASP A 50 -10.02 3.87 16.83
CA ASP A 50 -10.75 2.91 16.02
C ASP A 50 -9.96 2.50 14.76
N ILE A 51 -9.26 3.44 14.12
CA ILE A 51 -8.38 3.13 12.98
C ILE A 51 -7.19 2.26 13.44
N LEU A 52 -6.58 2.57 14.58
CA LEU A 52 -5.45 1.80 15.13
C LEU A 52 -5.85 0.40 15.59
N LYS A 53 -7.12 0.17 15.93
CA LYS A 53 -7.66 -1.15 16.29
C LYS A 53 -7.90 -2.05 15.07
N VAL A 54 -7.97 -1.49 13.86
CA VAL A 54 -8.18 -2.28 12.64
C VAL A 54 -6.99 -3.19 12.44
N LYS A 55 -7.22 -4.48 12.58
CA LYS A 55 -6.24 -5.53 12.27
C LYS A 55 -6.51 -6.08 10.88
N SER A 56 -5.46 -6.49 10.19
CA SER A 56 -5.61 -7.25 8.95
C SER A 56 -6.38 -8.54 9.24
N THR A 57 -7.32 -8.89 8.38
CA THR A 57 -8.02 -10.17 8.41
C THR A 57 -7.19 -11.31 7.81
N MET A 58 -6.04 -10.96 7.21
CA MET A 58 -5.14 -11.92 6.58
C MET A 58 -4.02 -12.29 7.54
N ASP A 59 -3.94 -13.58 7.86
CA ASP A 59 -2.87 -14.14 8.67
C ASP A 59 -1.77 -14.71 7.77
N TYR A 60 -0.56 -14.28 8.02
CA TYR A 60 0.63 -14.79 7.36
C TYR A 60 1.45 -15.59 8.37
N PRO A 61 1.95 -16.78 8.01
CA PRO A 61 2.85 -17.51 8.88
C PRO A 61 4.10 -16.67 9.16
N SER A 62 4.60 -16.76 10.38
CA SER A 62 5.82 -16.05 10.83
C SER A 62 7.11 -16.63 10.21
N SER A 63 7.07 -17.88 9.78
CA SER A 63 8.14 -18.54 9.04
C SER A 63 7.53 -19.31 7.87
N SER A 64 8.15 -19.20 6.68
CA SER A 64 7.74 -19.98 5.52
C SER A 64 8.13 -21.44 5.74
N THR A 65 7.16 -22.34 5.62
CA THR A 65 7.44 -23.80 5.56
C THR A 65 8.30 -24.12 4.32
N TYR A 66 8.23 -23.28 3.29
CA TYR A 66 8.99 -23.41 2.06
C TYR A 66 10.49 -23.16 2.26
N SER A 67 10.89 -22.10 2.98
CA SER A 67 12.31 -21.84 3.25
C SER A 67 12.92 -22.92 4.16
N ALA A 68 12.13 -23.49 5.08
CA ALA A 68 12.57 -24.59 5.93
C ALA A 68 12.70 -25.93 5.16
N GLN A 69 11.83 -26.16 4.16
CA GLN A 69 11.93 -27.34 3.29
C GLN A 69 13.06 -27.23 2.29
N ILE A 70 13.23 -26.10 1.59
CA ILE A 70 14.40 -25.91 0.70
C ILE A 70 15.71 -26.05 1.47
N SER A 71 15.81 -25.53 2.70
CA SER A 71 17.02 -25.68 3.51
C SER A 71 17.28 -27.12 3.91
N LYS A 72 16.25 -27.94 4.12
CA LYS A 72 16.35 -29.40 4.36
C LYS A 72 16.64 -30.15 3.07
N ASP A 73 15.98 -29.81 1.99
CA ASP A 73 16.14 -30.47 0.69
C ASP A 73 17.49 -30.13 0.05
N LEU A 74 18.01 -28.90 0.25
CA LEU A 74 19.38 -28.53 -0.18
C LEU A 74 20.47 -29.22 0.65
N ALA A 75 20.18 -29.58 1.90
CA ALA A 75 21.09 -30.35 2.75
C ALA A 75 21.05 -31.86 2.47
N THR A 76 20.00 -32.36 1.80
CA THR A 76 19.80 -33.79 1.48
C THR A 76 19.68 -34.07 -0.02
N ALA A 77 19.68 -33.07 -0.89
CA ALA A 77 19.43 -33.28 -2.31
C ALA A 77 20.69 -33.57 -3.10
N THR A 78 20.85 -34.81 -3.46
CA THR A 78 21.09 -35.20 -4.84
C THR A 78 19.99 -34.65 -5.72
N ALA A 79 20.33 -33.74 -6.58
CA ALA A 79 19.83 -33.26 -7.89
C ALA A 79 18.38 -33.49 -8.38
N ASP A 80 17.37 -33.71 -7.55
CA ASP A 80 16.01 -34.01 -8.05
C ASP A 80 14.85 -33.43 -7.19
N ALA A 81 15.03 -32.27 -6.57
CA ALA A 81 13.89 -31.47 -6.14
C ALA A 81 13.33 -30.80 -7.39
N SER A 82 12.52 -31.51 -8.16
CA SER A 82 11.82 -30.98 -9.34
C SER A 82 10.89 -29.87 -8.90
N LEU A 83 11.29 -28.64 -9.20
CA LEU A 83 10.37 -27.47 -9.15
C LEU A 83 9.08 -27.90 -9.83
N SER A 84 7.93 -27.63 -9.22
CA SER A 84 6.63 -27.93 -9.81
C SER A 84 6.60 -27.42 -11.27
N GLU A 85 6.17 -28.27 -12.22
CA GLU A 85 6.01 -27.88 -13.61
C GLU A 85 5.09 -26.66 -13.75
N ASN A 86 4.12 -26.56 -12.83
CA ASN A 86 3.16 -25.47 -12.78
C ASN A 86 3.61 -24.39 -11.79
N ALA A 87 3.75 -23.16 -12.29
CA ALA A 87 4.03 -22.00 -11.46
C ALA A 87 2.83 -21.60 -10.59
N ILE A 88 1.61 -21.66 -11.18
CA ILE A 88 0.36 -21.30 -10.51
C ILE A 88 -0.68 -22.36 -10.83
N VAL A 89 -1.47 -22.76 -9.82
CA VAL A 89 -2.63 -23.64 -10.01
C VAL A 89 -3.80 -23.11 -9.19
N PHE A 90 -4.96 -22.98 -9.83
CA PHE A 90 -6.24 -22.72 -9.21
C PHE A 90 -7.05 -24.01 -9.19
N ASN A 91 -7.47 -24.46 -8.01
CA ASN A 91 -8.27 -25.64 -7.81
C ASN A 91 -9.64 -25.26 -7.25
N ASP A 92 -10.66 -25.25 -8.11
CA ASP A 92 -12.07 -24.99 -7.77
C ASP A 92 -12.27 -23.73 -6.92
N VAL A 93 -11.58 -22.64 -7.29
CA VAL A 93 -11.54 -21.40 -6.51
C VAL A 93 -12.83 -20.62 -6.67
N THR A 94 -13.46 -20.33 -5.54
CA THR A 94 -14.61 -19.41 -5.43
C THR A 94 -14.21 -18.26 -4.50
N PHE A 95 -14.56 -17.04 -4.89
CA PHE A 95 -14.27 -15.85 -4.08
C PHE A 95 -15.44 -14.87 -4.07
N GLU A 96 -15.74 -14.38 -2.87
CA GLU A 96 -16.75 -13.37 -2.63
C GLU A 96 -16.18 -12.25 -1.77
N TYR A 97 -16.38 -10.99 -2.20
CA TYR A 97 -16.03 -9.84 -1.37
C TYR A 97 -17.00 -9.72 -0.19
N SER A 98 -16.46 -9.40 0.97
CA SER A 98 -17.29 -9.11 2.16
C SER A 98 -18.37 -8.07 1.80
N LYS A 99 -19.65 -8.42 1.98
CA LYS A 99 -20.85 -7.61 1.65
C LYS A 99 -21.25 -7.54 0.17
N ALA A 100 -20.68 -8.35 -0.72
CA ALA A 100 -21.07 -8.31 -2.15
C ALA A 100 -22.39 -9.05 -2.44
N GLY A 101 -22.78 -10.01 -1.61
CA GLY A 101 -24.01 -10.78 -1.77
C GLY A 101 -24.01 -11.76 -2.94
N ALA A 102 -22.95 -11.79 -3.76
CA ALA A 102 -22.74 -12.75 -4.83
C ALA A 102 -21.24 -12.97 -5.05
N PRO A 103 -20.82 -14.19 -5.43
CA PRO A 103 -19.42 -14.49 -5.69
C PRO A 103 -18.92 -13.74 -6.92
N SER A 104 -17.74 -13.14 -6.78
CA SER A 104 -17.04 -12.45 -7.88
C SER A 104 -16.28 -13.42 -8.78
N LEU A 105 -15.92 -14.59 -8.26
CA LEU A 105 -15.35 -15.72 -8.99
C LEU A 105 -16.03 -16.99 -8.50
N SER A 106 -16.39 -17.89 -9.40
CA SER A 106 -17.07 -19.16 -9.08
C SER A 106 -16.43 -20.31 -9.80
N HIS A 107 -15.98 -21.32 -9.06
CA HIS A 107 -15.46 -22.58 -9.57
C HIS A 107 -14.34 -22.41 -10.63
N ILE A 108 -13.37 -21.55 -10.36
CA ILE A 108 -12.26 -21.28 -11.26
C ILE A 108 -11.19 -22.35 -11.07
N SER A 109 -10.88 -23.06 -12.16
CA SER A 109 -9.80 -24.06 -12.20
C SER A 109 -8.95 -23.88 -13.46
N PHE A 110 -7.66 -23.65 -13.28
CA PHE A 110 -6.68 -23.61 -14.35
C PHE A 110 -5.25 -23.76 -13.79
N SER A 111 -4.30 -24.02 -14.65
CA SER A 111 -2.88 -24.05 -14.30
C SER A 111 -2.04 -23.27 -15.29
N VAL A 112 -0.97 -22.68 -14.81
CA VAL A 112 0.01 -21.93 -15.61
C VAL A 112 1.38 -22.56 -15.39
N LYS A 113 2.02 -22.99 -16.49
CA LYS A 113 3.37 -23.56 -16.44
C LYS A 113 4.43 -22.47 -16.29
N ARG A 114 5.60 -22.87 -15.80
CA ARG A 114 6.76 -21.95 -15.74
C ARG A 114 7.14 -21.47 -17.14
N GLY A 115 7.44 -20.18 -17.25
CA GLY A 115 7.80 -19.55 -18.53
C GLY A 115 6.63 -19.31 -19.49
N GLN A 116 5.40 -19.69 -19.11
CA GLN A 116 4.21 -19.46 -19.92
C GLN A 116 3.68 -18.04 -19.76
N THR A 117 3.24 -17.46 -20.86
CA THR A 117 2.46 -16.20 -20.84
C THR A 117 0.99 -16.53 -21.02
N VAL A 118 0.14 -16.00 -20.12
CA VAL A 118 -1.30 -16.21 -20.13
C VAL A 118 -2.02 -14.87 -20.24
N GLY A 119 -2.90 -14.75 -21.23
CA GLY A 119 -3.78 -13.61 -21.41
C GLY A 119 -5.16 -13.89 -20.80
N ILE A 120 -5.63 -13.01 -19.92
CA ILE A 120 -6.96 -13.08 -19.31
C ILE A 120 -7.85 -12.03 -19.96
N ILE A 121 -8.83 -12.48 -20.73
CA ILE A 121 -9.73 -11.62 -21.51
C ILE A 121 -11.15 -11.68 -20.91
N GLY A 122 -11.81 -10.54 -20.87
CA GLY A 122 -13.20 -10.47 -20.38
C GLY A 122 -13.66 -9.01 -20.26
N GLY A 123 -14.98 -8.82 -20.19
CA GLY A 123 -15.59 -7.50 -20.02
C GLY A 123 -15.31 -6.88 -18.63
N THR A 124 -15.73 -5.64 -18.47
CA THR A 124 -15.69 -4.97 -17.15
C THR A 124 -16.56 -5.75 -16.15
N GLY A 125 -16.05 -5.99 -14.96
CA GLY A 125 -16.77 -6.73 -13.92
C GLY A 125 -16.64 -8.27 -14.03
N SER A 126 -15.91 -8.82 -15.02
CA SER A 126 -15.76 -10.27 -15.17
C SER A 126 -14.80 -10.94 -14.16
N GLY A 127 -14.29 -10.21 -13.19
CA GLY A 127 -13.43 -10.76 -12.14
C GLY A 127 -11.94 -10.81 -12.44
N LYS A 128 -11.45 -10.23 -13.54
CA LYS A 128 -10.00 -10.22 -13.90
C LYS A 128 -9.10 -9.68 -12.78
N THR A 129 -9.39 -8.49 -12.30
CA THR A 129 -8.63 -7.87 -11.20
C THR A 129 -8.78 -8.66 -9.90
N THR A 130 -9.94 -9.30 -9.67
CA THR A 130 -10.15 -10.17 -8.52
C THR A 130 -9.23 -11.39 -8.58
N LEU A 131 -9.11 -12.02 -9.76
CA LEU A 131 -8.21 -13.15 -9.97
C LEU A 131 -6.74 -12.77 -9.74
N VAL A 132 -6.31 -11.62 -10.28
CA VAL A 132 -4.97 -11.05 -10.03
C VAL A 132 -4.73 -10.81 -8.54
N ASN A 133 -5.72 -10.30 -7.83
CA ASN A 133 -5.63 -10.04 -6.39
C ASN A 133 -5.49 -11.33 -5.56
N LEU A 134 -6.10 -12.44 -6.00
CA LEU A 134 -5.92 -13.76 -5.36
C LEU A 134 -4.51 -14.32 -5.61
N ILE A 135 -3.96 -14.16 -6.82
CA ILE A 135 -2.57 -14.57 -7.12
C ILE A 135 -1.58 -13.79 -6.23
N SER A 136 -1.84 -12.49 -6.05
CA SER A 136 -1.00 -11.62 -5.21
C SER A 136 -1.26 -11.78 -3.72
N ARG A 137 -2.22 -12.64 -3.35
CA ARG A 137 -2.73 -12.81 -1.99
C ARG A 137 -3.05 -11.47 -1.32
N PHE A 138 -3.79 -10.59 -2.02
CA PHE A 138 -4.46 -9.45 -1.38
C PHE A 138 -5.75 -9.86 -0.70
N TYR A 139 -6.27 -11.02 -1.06
CA TYR A 139 -7.41 -11.71 -0.46
C TYR A 139 -7.14 -13.21 -0.45
N ASP A 140 -7.69 -13.92 0.51
CA ASP A 140 -7.71 -15.38 0.53
C ASP A 140 -8.99 -15.89 -0.16
N ALA A 141 -8.93 -17.06 -0.82
CA ALA A 141 -10.08 -17.67 -1.47
C ALA A 141 -11.15 -18.03 -0.46
N SER A 142 -12.44 -17.83 -0.82
CA SER A 142 -13.55 -18.24 0.04
C SER A 142 -13.72 -19.76 0.05
N LYS A 143 -13.45 -20.43 -1.10
CA LYS A 143 -13.41 -21.88 -1.28
C LYS A 143 -12.38 -22.24 -2.31
N GLY A 144 -11.91 -23.49 -2.28
CA GLY A 144 -10.86 -23.97 -3.18
C GLY A 144 -9.47 -23.58 -2.69
N THR A 145 -8.46 -23.77 -3.53
CA THR A 145 -7.06 -23.47 -3.19
C THR A 145 -6.33 -22.85 -4.35
N VAL A 146 -5.44 -21.90 -4.04
CA VAL A 146 -4.46 -21.35 -4.99
C VAL A 146 -3.10 -21.91 -4.61
N LEU A 147 -2.43 -22.57 -5.54
CA LEU A 147 -1.10 -23.10 -5.34
C LEU A 147 -0.09 -22.25 -6.11
N LEU A 148 1.03 -21.98 -5.48
CA LEU A 148 2.22 -21.37 -6.06
C LEU A 148 3.36 -22.39 -5.92
N ASP A 149 3.96 -22.80 -7.03
CA ASP A 149 4.97 -23.85 -7.06
C ASP A 149 4.57 -25.16 -6.36
N GLY A 150 3.29 -25.54 -6.49
CA GLY A 150 2.75 -26.74 -5.88
C GLY A 150 2.36 -26.60 -4.40
N GLN A 151 2.66 -25.48 -3.76
CA GLN A 151 2.31 -25.23 -2.36
C GLN A 151 1.17 -24.21 -2.24
N ASN A 152 0.27 -24.40 -1.25
CA ASN A 152 -0.80 -23.44 -1.00
C ASN A 152 -0.20 -22.04 -0.69
N ILE A 153 -0.71 -21.01 -1.40
CA ILE A 153 -0.26 -19.62 -1.26
C ILE A 153 -0.38 -19.10 0.18
N GLU A 154 -1.29 -19.67 0.96
CA GLU A 154 -1.49 -19.31 2.38
C GLU A 154 -0.32 -19.71 3.28
N ASN A 155 0.50 -20.66 2.85
CA ASN A 155 1.66 -21.16 3.60
C ASN A 155 2.94 -20.31 3.39
N TYR A 156 2.88 -19.33 2.50
CA TYR A 156 4.00 -18.42 2.27
C TYR A 156 3.98 -17.24 3.24
N THR A 157 5.17 -16.77 3.63
CA THR A 157 5.26 -15.49 4.33
C THR A 157 4.94 -14.34 3.38
N ARG A 158 4.56 -13.21 3.95
CA ARG A 158 4.30 -12.00 3.17
C ARG A 158 5.54 -11.51 2.39
N SER A 159 6.73 -11.68 2.94
CA SER A 159 7.99 -11.33 2.30
C SER A 159 8.28 -12.21 1.09
N ASP A 160 8.10 -13.55 1.23
CA ASP A 160 8.34 -14.50 0.16
C ASP A 160 7.41 -14.25 -1.05
N LEU A 161 6.11 -14.10 -0.81
CA LEU A 161 5.18 -13.78 -1.88
C LEU A 161 5.53 -12.47 -2.57
N ARG A 162 5.85 -11.44 -1.78
CA ARG A 162 6.22 -10.15 -2.34
C ARG A 162 7.53 -10.20 -3.13
N SER A 163 8.49 -11.02 -2.76
CA SER A 163 9.73 -11.15 -3.53
C SER A 163 9.50 -11.82 -4.88
N ARG A 164 8.60 -12.79 -4.97
CA ARG A 164 8.37 -13.63 -6.15
C ARG A 164 7.39 -13.03 -7.16
N ILE A 165 6.41 -12.22 -6.70
CA ILE A 165 5.34 -11.69 -7.54
C ILE A 165 5.56 -10.19 -7.78
N GLY A 166 5.70 -9.79 -9.03
CA GLY A 166 5.68 -8.40 -9.48
C GLY A 166 4.32 -8.04 -10.04
N VAL A 167 3.73 -6.95 -9.58
CA VAL A 167 2.41 -6.48 -10.06
C VAL A 167 2.55 -5.09 -10.63
N VAL A 168 2.08 -4.91 -11.85
CA VAL A 168 1.90 -3.62 -12.49
C VAL A 168 0.41 -3.29 -12.50
N PRO A 169 -0.03 -2.33 -11.68
CA PRO A 169 -1.44 -1.99 -11.58
C PRO A 169 -1.93 -1.22 -12.82
N GLN A 170 -3.22 -1.29 -13.09
CA GLN A 170 -3.88 -0.57 -14.18
C GLN A 170 -3.57 0.94 -14.17
N LYS A 171 -3.56 1.57 -13.00
CA LYS A 171 -3.18 2.98 -12.85
C LYS A 171 -1.73 3.09 -12.45
N ALA A 172 -0.90 3.63 -13.35
CA ALA A 172 0.49 3.92 -13.07
C ALA A 172 0.59 4.96 -11.92
N ALA A 173 1.08 4.53 -10.77
CA ALA A 173 1.31 5.37 -9.60
C ALA A 173 2.81 5.59 -9.41
N LEU A 174 3.24 6.85 -9.54
CA LEU A 174 4.61 7.28 -9.27
C LEU A 174 4.61 8.26 -8.10
N PHE A 175 5.62 8.17 -7.25
CA PHE A 175 5.77 9.04 -6.09
C PHE A 175 6.63 10.26 -6.45
N LYS A 176 6.44 11.36 -5.71
CA LYS A 176 7.33 12.50 -5.78
C LYS A 176 8.72 12.07 -5.30
N GLY A 177 9.75 12.36 -6.08
CA GLY A 177 11.13 11.97 -5.83
C GLY A 177 11.85 11.72 -7.14
N SER A 178 13.08 11.22 -7.12
CA SER A 178 13.82 10.89 -8.32
C SER A 178 13.23 9.66 -9.05
N ILE A 179 13.57 9.48 -10.34
CA ILE A 179 13.27 8.24 -11.06
C ILE A 179 13.96 7.07 -10.35
N ARG A 180 15.20 7.24 -9.92
CA ARG A 180 15.98 6.29 -9.13
C ARG A 180 15.20 5.81 -7.90
N ASP A 181 14.71 6.73 -7.07
CA ASP A 181 13.95 6.39 -5.87
C ASP A 181 12.69 5.59 -6.23
N ASN A 182 11.97 6.03 -7.27
CA ASN A 182 10.78 5.32 -7.73
C ASN A 182 11.07 3.89 -8.20
N LEU A 183 12.18 3.65 -8.87
CA LEU A 183 12.57 2.31 -9.30
C LEU A 183 13.05 1.44 -8.14
N LYS A 184 13.80 2.02 -7.19
CA LYS A 184 14.26 1.34 -5.98
C LYS A 184 13.15 0.90 -5.03
N TRP A 185 11.93 1.42 -5.18
CA TRP A 185 10.76 0.84 -4.50
C TRP A 185 10.50 -0.63 -4.90
N GLY A 186 10.96 -1.06 -6.06
CA GLY A 186 10.93 -2.48 -6.43
C GLY A 186 11.91 -3.32 -5.62
N ARG A 187 13.16 -2.82 -5.49
CA ARG A 187 14.23 -3.42 -4.69
C ARG A 187 15.20 -2.32 -4.25
N GLU A 188 15.33 -2.13 -2.95
CA GLU A 188 16.08 -1.02 -2.35
C GLU A 188 17.59 -1.06 -2.64
N ASP A 189 18.16 -2.26 -2.65
CA ASP A 189 19.57 -2.54 -2.89
C ASP A 189 19.95 -2.68 -4.37
N ALA A 190 19.02 -2.37 -5.31
CA ALA A 190 19.27 -2.46 -6.74
C ALA A 190 20.42 -1.52 -7.17
N SER A 191 21.35 -2.06 -7.96
CA SER A 191 22.42 -1.27 -8.58
C SER A 191 21.88 -0.44 -9.75
N ASP A 192 22.65 0.55 -10.19
CA ASP A 192 22.28 1.37 -11.36
C ASP A 192 22.16 0.50 -12.62
N GLU A 193 22.99 -0.52 -12.77
CA GLU A 193 22.93 -1.48 -13.87
C GLU A 193 21.60 -2.23 -13.86
N ASP A 194 21.12 -2.69 -12.70
CA ASP A 194 19.83 -3.34 -12.55
C ASP A 194 18.68 -2.40 -12.95
N LEU A 195 18.77 -1.11 -12.58
CA LEU A 195 17.78 -0.10 -12.94
C LEU A 195 17.75 0.12 -14.46
N TRP A 196 18.90 0.27 -15.10
CA TRP A 196 19.00 0.46 -16.53
C TRP A 196 18.55 -0.79 -17.31
N GLN A 197 18.88 -1.97 -16.83
CA GLN A 197 18.41 -3.22 -17.42
C GLN A 197 16.87 -3.32 -17.38
N ALA A 198 16.26 -3.03 -16.23
CA ALA A 198 14.81 -3.02 -16.08
C ALA A 198 14.14 -1.96 -16.96
N LEU A 199 14.73 -0.76 -17.08
CA LEU A 199 14.28 0.29 -17.99
C LEU A 199 14.36 -0.14 -19.45
N THR A 200 15.43 -0.81 -19.84
CA THR A 200 15.59 -1.33 -21.21
C THR A 200 14.50 -2.35 -21.53
N THR A 201 14.27 -3.31 -20.64
CA THR A 201 13.23 -4.33 -20.82
C THR A 201 11.82 -3.70 -20.85
N ALA A 202 11.56 -2.68 -20.05
CA ALA A 202 10.29 -1.95 -20.03
C ALA A 202 10.14 -0.92 -21.15
N GLN A 203 11.08 -0.84 -22.11
CA GLN A 203 11.12 0.18 -23.16
C GLN A 203 11.06 1.62 -22.61
N GLY A 204 11.59 1.82 -21.40
CA GLY A 204 11.63 3.11 -20.70
C GLY A 204 12.97 3.83 -20.76
N LYS A 205 14.01 3.19 -21.31
CA LYS A 205 15.39 3.70 -21.32
C LYS A 205 15.48 5.08 -21.99
N GLU A 206 14.98 5.23 -23.20
CA GLU A 206 15.00 6.49 -23.96
C GLU A 206 14.28 7.62 -23.23
N VAL A 207 13.20 7.28 -22.50
CA VAL A 207 12.44 8.25 -21.71
C VAL A 207 13.32 8.85 -20.61
N VAL A 208 14.15 8.04 -19.97
CA VAL A 208 15.02 8.46 -18.87
C VAL A 208 16.27 9.16 -19.41
N GLU A 209 16.89 8.64 -20.47
CA GLU A 209 18.05 9.25 -21.13
C GLU A 209 17.76 10.67 -21.65
N GLY A 210 16.52 10.91 -22.14
CA GLY A 210 16.08 12.22 -22.60
C GLY A 210 15.75 13.22 -21.48
N LYS A 211 15.88 12.84 -20.20
CA LYS A 211 15.63 13.74 -19.08
C LYS A 211 16.94 14.34 -18.52
N PRO A 212 16.95 15.61 -18.11
CA PRO A 212 18.12 16.19 -17.45
C PRO A 212 18.39 15.46 -16.12
N GLY A 213 19.62 14.97 -15.95
CA GLY A 213 19.99 14.16 -14.78
C GLY A 213 19.55 12.70 -14.82
N GLN A 214 18.89 12.25 -15.90
CA GLN A 214 18.53 10.85 -16.15
C GLN A 214 17.81 10.19 -14.95
N LEU A 215 18.46 9.22 -14.28
CA LEU A 215 17.88 8.54 -13.11
C LEU A 215 17.58 9.50 -11.95
N ASP A 216 18.29 10.61 -11.86
CA ASP A 216 18.12 11.60 -10.78
C ASP A 216 17.09 12.68 -11.14
N PHE A 217 16.44 12.57 -12.32
CA PHE A 217 15.35 13.47 -12.71
C PHE A 217 14.21 13.40 -11.69
N MET A 218 13.79 14.57 -11.20
CA MET A 218 12.75 14.68 -10.19
C MET A 218 11.35 14.56 -10.80
N LEU A 219 10.60 13.62 -10.29
CA LEU A 219 9.18 13.43 -10.62
C LEU A 219 8.31 14.26 -9.67
N GLU A 220 7.30 14.89 -10.24
CA GLU A 220 6.24 15.52 -9.48
C GLU A 220 5.28 14.48 -8.90
N GLN A 221 4.40 14.91 -7.99
CA GLN A 221 3.38 14.04 -7.41
C GLN A 221 2.53 13.38 -8.51
N ASN A 222 2.40 12.05 -8.45
CA ASN A 222 1.79 11.20 -9.47
C ASN A 222 2.43 11.31 -10.86
N GLY A 223 3.70 11.74 -10.94
CA GLY A 223 4.43 11.87 -12.19
C GLY A 223 3.77 12.85 -13.17
N LYS A 224 3.18 13.96 -12.71
CA LYS A 224 2.47 14.92 -13.57
C LYS A 224 3.30 15.46 -14.73
N ASN A 225 4.62 15.49 -14.56
CA ASN A 225 5.60 15.91 -15.57
C ASN A 225 5.99 14.81 -16.57
N LEU A 226 5.23 13.69 -16.62
CA LEU A 226 5.39 12.59 -17.56
C LEU A 226 4.08 12.31 -18.31
N SER A 227 4.17 11.82 -19.55
CA SER A 227 3.03 11.30 -20.28
C SER A 227 2.50 9.98 -19.69
N GLY A 228 1.27 9.59 -20.02
CA GLY A 228 0.67 8.33 -19.54
C GLY A 228 1.53 7.11 -19.86
N GLY A 229 1.99 6.97 -21.11
CA GLY A 229 2.86 5.86 -21.52
C GLY A 229 4.24 5.88 -20.85
N GLN A 230 4.81 7.07 -20.57
CA GLN A 230 6.06 7.18 -19.83
C GLN A 230 5.91 6.69 -18.39
N LYS A 231 4.82 7.09 -17.71
CA LYS A 231 4.50 6.60 -16.36
C LYS A 231 4.36 5.09 -16.32
N GLN A 232 3.68 4.53 -17.31
CA GLN A 232 3.44 3.12 -17.39
C GLN A 232 4.74 2.33 -17.57
N ARG A 233 5.61 2.75 -18.49
CA ARG A 233 6.94 2.14 -18.67
C ARG A 233 7.78 2.18 -17.40
N LEU A 234 7.78 3.30 -16.67
CA LEU A 234 8.49 3.39 -15.38
C LEU A 234 7.87 2.49 -14.30
N THR A 235 6.55 2.32 -14.31
CA THR A 235 5.87 1.41 -13.37
C THR A 235 6.19 -0.05 -13.68
N ILE A 236 6.26 -0.41 -14.97
CA ILE A 236 6.71 -1.74 -15.43
C ILE A 236 8.17 -1.95 -15.03
N ALA A 237 9.05 -0.98 -15.31
CA ALA A 237 10.47 -1.06 -14.93
C ALA A 237 10.64 -1.28 -13.43
N ARG A 238 9.89 -0.56 -12.59
CA ARG A 238 9.89 -0.74 -11.13
C ARG A 238 9.53 -2.17 -10.71
N ALA A 239 8.55 -2.79 -11.37
CA ALA A 239 8.19 -4.18 -11.10
C ALA A 239 9.30 -5.15 -11.52
N LEU A 240 9.98 -4.86 -12.65
CA LEU A 240 11.08 -5.67 -13.18
C LEU A 240 12.38 -5.56 -12.39
N VAL A 241 12.67 -4.41 -11.76
CA VAL A 241 13.85 -4.24 -10.87
C VAL A 241 13.89 -5.31 -9.78
N LYS A 242 12.73 -5.76 -9.34
CA LYS A 242 12.57 -6.81 -8.36
C LYS A 242 13.03 -8.19 -8.86
N LYS A 243 13.12 -8.40 -10.19
CA LYS A 243 13.38 -9.70 -10.84
C LYS A 243 12.35 -10.77 -10.39
N PRO A 244 11.05 -10.50 -10.52
CA PRO A 244 10.01 -11.40 -10.03
C PRO A 244 9.97 -12.68 -10.87
N GLU A 245 9.59 -13.80 -10.25
CA GLU A 245 9.33 -15.07 -10.95
C GLU A 245 8.00 -15.01 -11.73
N ILE A 246 7.02 -14.28 -11.20
CA ILE A 246 5.71 -14.08 -11.80
C ILE A 246 5.49 -12.58 -11.97
N LEU A 247 5.26 -12.16 -13.21
CA LEU A 247 4.92 -10.78 -13.53
C LEU A 247 3.45 -10.70 -13.94
N ILE A 248 2.71 -9.87 -13.24
CA ILE A 248 1.29 -9.60 -13.51
C ILE A 248 1.15 -8.19 -14.07
N LEU A 249 0.52 -8.09 -15.24
CA LEU A 249 0.23 -6.82 -15.90
C LEU A 249 -1.29 -6.66 -15.91
N ASP A 250 -1.83 -5.77 -15.06
CA ASP A 250 -3.27 -5.52 -15.00
C ASP A 250 -3.60 -4.32 -15.89
N ASP A 251 -4.17 -4.61 -17.09
CA ASP A 251 -4.62 -3.61 -18.09
C ASP A 251 -3.54 -2.54 -18.41
N SER A 252 -2.27 -2.96 -18.41
CA SER A 252 -1.12 -2.08 -18.51
C SER A 252 -0.51 -2.04 -19.93
N ALA A 253 -1.28 -2.43 -20.95
CA ALA A 253 -0.90 -2.38 -22.36
C ALA A 253 -1.37 -1.09 -23.04
#